data_fa0af97b60b166f67d50485cef50dee3
#
_entry.id   fa0af97b60b166f67d50485cef50dee3
#
_cell.length_a   1.000
_cell.length_b   1.000
_cell.length_c   1.000
_cell.angle_alpha   90.00
_cell.angle_beta   90.00
_cell.angle_gamma   90.00
#
_symmetry.space_group_name_H-M   'P 1'
#
loop_
_entity.id
_entity.type
_entity.pdbx_description
1 polymer ?
#
loop_
_entity_poly.entity_id
_entity_poly.type
_entity_poly.pdbx_seq_one_letter_code
_entity_poly.pdbx_strand_id
1 'polypeptide(L)'
;MRDLAALLLFLILAGSTWPVPWCPRARSSPAAERDGIPAIDSPRFLPAKAAGDLKPKDQVLGLRLNGQAKAYPIAILNWHEIVNDRFGDTPVAVTYCPLCGTGMAIRAEAGGQPLKFGVSGLLYNSDVLLYDRQGESLWSQIGRRAISGPHKGQRLEAIPLEHTTWADWRARRPDTLVLSRDTGQARDYDRNPYAGYDQERGLYFPVRFKAQGYHPKERVLGLESDGRFKAYPFAELAKTGGEVRDRTGNRSVAVRFDAEHGNARAADSNGEPLPGVVGFWFAWYAFHPDTLVYKAKPR
;
A
#
# COMPACT_ATOMS: atom_id res chain seq x y z
N MET A 1 -20.04 62.55 29.04
CA MET A 1 -19.77 61.81 30.29
C MET A 1 -20.01 60.33 30.00
N ARG A 2 -18.93 59.58 30.10
CA ARG A 2 -18.76 58.12 30.13
C ARG A 2 -19.09 57.30 28.90
N ASP A 3 -18.02 57.08 28.17
CA ASP A 3 -17.85 56.05 27.14
C ASP A 3 -18.04 54.64 27.71
N LEU A 4 -18.75 53.79 26.97
CA LEU A 4 -18.76 52.34 27.17
C LEU A 4 -18.20 51.72 25.86
N ALA A 5 -16.89 51.38 25.90
CA ALA A 5 -16.24 50.61 24.87
C ALA A 5 -16.69 49.14 25.03
N ALA A 6 -17.35 48.61 24.01
CA ALA A 6 -17.66 47.17 23.92
C ALA A 6 -16.44 46.43 23.42
N LEU A 7 -15.84 45.62 24.27
CA LEU A 7 -14.74 44.70 23.98
C LEU A 7 -15.33 43.45 23.30
N LEU A 8 -15.18 43.33 21.98
CA LEU A 8 -15.47 42.11 21.25
C LEU A 8 -14.31 41.14 21.42
N LEU A 9 -14.52 40.11 22.23
CA LEU A 9 -13.60 38.97 22.39
C LEU A 9 -13.74 38.04 21.19
N PHE A 10 -12.81 38.07 20.25
CA PHE A 10 -12.64 37.05 19.22
C PHE A 10 -12.02 35.79 19.86
N LEU A 11 -12.84 34.81 20.13
CA LEU A 11 -12.38 33.43 20.41
C LEU A 11 -11.85 32.80 19.13
N ILE A 12 -10.54 32.87 18.93
CA ILE A 12 -9.84 32.08 17.92
C ILE A 12 -9.82 30.63 18.43
N LEU A 13 -10.69 29.79 17.90
CA LEU A 13 -10.58 28.35 18.01
C LEU A 13 -9.34 27.91 17.21
N ALA A 14 -8.22 27.83 17.90
CA ALA A 14 -7.01 27.21 17.38
C ALA A 14 -7.26 25.72 17.26
N GLY A 15 -7.62 25.28 16.05
CA GLY A 15 -7.60 23.88 15.67
C GLY A 15 -6.18 23.37 15.85
N SER A 16 -5.97 22.56 16.90
CA SER A 16 -4.71 21.89 17.15
C SER A 16 -4.45 20.82 16.09
N THR A 17 -3.94 21.22 14.93
CA THR A 17 -3.24 20.31 14.03
C THR A 17 -1.91 19.98 14.70
N TRP A 18 -1.85 18.84 15.38
CA TRP A 18 -0.58 18.29 15.82
C TRP A 18 0.24 17.95 14.59
N PRO A 19 1.35 18.65 14.29
CA PRO A 19 2.24 18.21 13.26
C PRO A 19 2.88 16.91 13.75
N VAL A 20 2.54 15.78 13.14
CA VAL A 20 3.40 14.60 13.22
C VAL A 20 4.78 15.07 12.80
N PRO A 21 5.81 14.99 13.67
CA PRO A 21 7.10 15.53 13.33
C PRO A 21 7.67 14.73 12.17
N TRP A 22 7.48 15.24 10.98
CA TRP A 22 8.19 14.82 9.80
C TRP A 22 9.68 15.07 10.06
N CYS A 23 10.45 13.99 10.28
CA CYS A 23 11.87 14.10 10.52
C CYS A 23 12.64 14.17 9.18
N PRO A 24 13.26 15.32 8.85
CA PRO A 24 14.04 15.48 7.62
C PRO A 24 15.34 14.64 7.57
N ARG A 25 15.64 13.88 8.60
CA ARG A 25 16.89 13.11 8.76
C ARG A 25 16.74 11.59 8.67
N ALA A 26 15.63 11.07 8.19
CA ALA A 26 15.58 9.65 7.86
C ALA A 26 16.45 9.44 6.61
N ARG A 27 17.61 8.82 6.79
CA ARG A 27 18.54 8.51 5.70
C ARG A 27 17.88 7.47 4.81
N SER A 28 17.71 7.78 3.53
CA SER A 28 17.49 6.77 2.52
C SER A 28 18.74 5.90 2.42
N SER A 29 18.56 4.59 2.38
CA SER A 29 19.66 3.65 2.17
C SER A 29 19.65 3.25 0.70
N PRO A 30 20.77 3.32 -0.03
CA PRO A 30 20.83 2.79 -1.37
C PRO A 30 20.69 1.26 -1.32
N ALA A 31 19.80 0.73 -2.15
CA ALA A 31 19.57 -0.72 -2.30
C ALA A 31 19.91 -1.19 -3.72
N ALA A 32 19.77 -0.31 -4.70
CA ALA A 32 20.05 -0.56 -6.11
C ALA A 32 20.42 0.77 -6.81
N GLU A 33 20.83 0.69 -8.06
CA GLU A 33 20.89 1.86 -8.93
C GLU A 33 19.47 2.31 -9.32
N ARG A 34 19.31 3.58 -9.65
CA ARG A 34 18.05 4.12 -10.18
C ARG A 34 17.63 3.35 -11.44
N ASP A 35 16.37 2.91 -11.47
CA ASP A 35 15.81 2.02 -12.50
C ASP A 35 16.58 0.69 -12.71
N GLY A 36 17.48 0.30 -11.79
CA GLY A 36 18.08 -1.03 -11.76
C GLY A 36 17.04 -2.14 -11.63
N ILE A 37 15.89 -1.80 -11.00
CA ILE A 37 14.65 -2.54 -11.06
C ILE A 37 13.73 -1.76 -12.01
N PRO A 38 13.54 -2.24 -13.27
CA PRO A 38 12.81 -1.47 -14.28
C PRO A 38 11.30 -1.50 -14.01
N ALA A 39 10.68 -0.32 -13.84
CA ALA A 39 9.23 -0.19 -13.79
C ALA A 39 8.58 -0.60 -15.13
N ILE A 40 7.36 -1.14 -15.09
CA ILE A 40 6.56 -1.44 -16.29
C ILE A 40 5.79 -0.18 -16.68
N ASP A 41 6.24 0.50 -17.74
CA ASP A 41 5.66 1.76 -18.22
C ASP A 41 4.60 1.59 -19.32
N SER A 42 4.52 0.41 -19.92
CA SER A 42 3.57 0.06 -20.97
C SER A 42 3.04 -1.37 -20.74
N PRO A 43 2.22 -1.57 -19.70
CA PRO A 43 1.77 -2.90 -19.32
C PRO A 43 0.88 -3.53 -20.39
N ARG A 44 1.12 -4.79 -20.69
CA ARG A 44 0.27 -5.62 -21.54
C ARG A 44 -0.57 -6.54 -20.67
N PHE A 45 -1.81 -6.70 -21.05
CA PHE A 45 -2.77 -7.52 -20.32
C PHE A 45 -3.35 -8.61 -21.19
N LEU A 46 -3.64 -9.74 -20.56
CA LEU A 46 -4.32 -10.88 -21.16
C LEU A 46 -5.69 -11.07 -20.49
N PRO A 47 -6.71 -11.56 -21.21
CA PRO A 47 -7.93 -12.05 -20.59
C PRO A 47 -7.63 -13.20 -19.61
N ALA A 48 -8.38 -13.33 -18.51
CA ALA A 48 -8.20 -14.39 -17.51
C ALA A 48 -8.11 -15.82 -18.10
N LYS A 49 -8.86 -16.09 -19.17
CA LYS A 49 -8.84 -17.38 -19.88
C LYS A 49 -7.52 -17.68 -20.60
N ALA A 50 -6.73 -16.66 -20.90
CA ALA A 50 -5.43 -16.78 -21.57
C ALA A 50 -4.24 -16.79 -20.61
N ALA A 51 -4.47 -16.60 -19.29
CA ALA A 51 -3.44 -16.61 -18.25
C ALA A 51 -3.16 -18.04 -17.76
N GLY A 52 -2.81 -18.95 -18.67
CA GLY A 52 -2.58 -20.38 -18.37
C GLY A 52 -1.31 -20.67 -17.60
N ASP A 53 -0.41 -19.71 -17.48
CA ASP A 53 0.83 -19.76 -16.71
C ASP A 53 0.64 -19.51 -15.21
N LEU A 54 -0.53 -18.96 -14.81
CA LEU A 54 -0.85 -18.72 -13.39
C LEU A 54 -1.47 -19.95 -12.75
N LYS A 55 -0.88 -20.36 -11.62
CA LYS A 55 -1.40 -21.43 -10.77
C LYS A 55 -2.46 -20.88 -9.81
N PRO A 56 -3.43 -21.70 -9.34
CA PRO A 56 -4.49 -21.25 -8.43
C PRO A 56 -3.99 -20.53 -7.16
N LYS A 57 -2.84 -20.96 -6.60
CA LYS A 57 -2.26 -20.40 -5.37
C LYS A 57 -1.31 -19.20 -5.61
N ASP A 58 -1.04 -18.85 -6.85
CA ASP A 58 -0.17 -17.71 -7.14
C ASP A 58 -0.78 -16.43 -6.56
N GLN A 59 0.05 -15.65 -5.91
CA GLN A 59 -0.37 -14.39 -5.28
C GLN A 59 -0.49 -13.28 -6.34
N VAL A 60 -1.58 -12.53 -6.25
CA VAL A 60 -1.85 -11.40 -7.12
C VAL A 60 -2.28 -10.19 -6.31
N LEU A 61 -1.99 -9.01 -6.84
CA LEU A 61 -2.67 -7.78 -6.44
C LEU A 61 -3.87 -7.59 -7.37
N GLY A 62 -5.06 -7.57 -6.80
CA GLY A 62 -6.30 -7.38 -7.54
C GLY A 62 -6.81 -5.95 -7.41
N LEU A 63 -7.06 -5.27 -8.51
CA LEU A 63 -7.56 -3.91 -8.56
C LEU A 63 -8.84 -3.82 -9.38
N ARG A 64 -9.88 -3.21 -8.80
CA ARG A 64 -11.11 -2.85 -9.51
C ARG A 64 -11.31 -1.34 -9.47
N LEU A 65 -11.41 -0.72 -10.65
CA LEU A 65 -11.64 0.71 -10.77
C LEU A 65 -12.38 1.00 -12.08
N ASN A 66 -13.31 1.94 -12.08
CA ASN A 66 -14.06 2.38 -13.26
C ASN A 66 -14.69 1.20 -14.05
N GLY A 67 -15.24 0.21 -13.35
CA GLY A 67 -15.85 -0.98 -13.95
C GLY A 67 -14.89 -2.04 -14.48
N GLN A 68 -13.59 -1.75 -14.54
CA GLN A 68 -12.56 -2.69 -14.98
C GLN A 68 -11.94 -3.43 -13.77
N ALA A 69 -11.59 -4.71 -13.97
CA ALA A 69 -10.84 -5.50 -13.00
C ALA A 69 -9.53 -5.96 -13.62
N LYS A 70 -8.43 -5.81 -12.89
CA LYS A 70 -7.10 -6.24 -13.32
C LYS A 70 -6.37 -6.96 -12.19
N ALA A 71 -5.58 -7.97 -12.54
CA ALA A 71 -4.71 -8.72 -11.63
C ALA A 71 -3.24 -8.50 -12.01
N TYR A 72 -2.41 -8.29 -11.00
CA TYR A 72 -0.96 -8.08 -11.13
C TYR A 72 -0.24 -9.18 -10.37
N PRO A 73 0.30 -10.20 -11.03
CA PRO A 73 0.99 -11.30 -10.37
C PRO A 73 2.21 -10.82 -9.58
N ILE A 74 2.31 -11.23 -8.32
CA ILE A 74 3.45 -10.89 -7.45
C ILE A 74 4.77 -11.41 -8.04
N ALA A 75 4.74 -12.54 -8.74
CA ALA A 75 5.91 -13.07 -9.44
C ALA A 75 6.52 -12.06 -10.43
N ILE A 76 5.69 -11.26 -11.11
CA ILE A 76 6.15 -10.18 -12.00
C ILE A 76 6.60 -8.97 -11.15
N LEU A 77 5.80 -8.59 -10.16
CA LEU A 77 6.09 -7.42 -9.34
C LEU A 77 7.37 -7.55 -8.49
N ASN A 78 7.80 -8.76 -8.15
CA ASN A 78 9.08 -9.02 -7.49
C ASN A 78 10.30 -8.54 -8.30
N TRP A 79 10.14 -8.36 -9.61
CA TRP A 79 11.20 -7.95 -10.53
C TRP A 79 11.06 -6.52 -11.05
N HIS A 80 9.88 -5.91 -10.82
CA HIS A 80 9.53 -4.61 -11.41
C HIS A 80 9.08 -3.57 -10.40
N GLU A 81 8.56 -4.00 -9.26
CA GLU A 81 8.05 -3.17 -8.15
C GLU A 81 6.97 -2.15 -8.54
N ILE A 82 6.94 -1.65 -9.76
CA ILE A 82 5.99 -0.61 -10.22
C ILE A 82 5.40 -0.98 -11.57
N VAL A 83 4.08 -0.82 -11.69
CA VAL A 83 3.35 -0.84 -12.97
C VAL A 83 2.63 0.50 -13.12
N ASN A 84 3.03 1.29 -14.11
CA ASN A 84 2.33 2.50 -14.52
C ASN A 84 1.19 2.11 -15.46
N ASP A 85 -0.03 2.17 -14.99
CA ASP A 85 -1.23 1.69 -15.71
C ASP A 85 -2.30 2.79 -15.84
N ARG A 86 -3.40 2.46 -16.49
CA ARG A 86 -4.58 3.31 -16.63
C ARG A 86 -5.86 2.50 -16.52
N PHE A 87 -6.89 3.08 -15.91
CA PHE A 87 -8.25 2.55 -15.87
C PHE A 87 -9.18 3.57 -16.54
N GLY A 88 -9.42 3.40 -17.85
CA GLY A 88 -9.97 4.48 -18.66
C GLY A 88 -9.02 5.67 -18.68
N ASP A 89 -9.51 6.84 -18.32
CA ASP A 89 -8.69 8.06 -18.26
C ASP A 89 -7.94 8.25 -16.93
N THR A 90 -8.18 7.39 -15.95
CA THR A 90 -7.53 7.49 -14.64
C THR A 90 -6.12 6.90 -14.67
N PRO A 91 -5.06 7.67 -14.48
CA PRO A 91 -3.71 7.16 -14.32
C PRO A 91 -3.56 6.50 -12.94
N VAL A 92 -2.96 5.32 -12.92
CA VAL A 92 -2.78 4.51 -11.70
C VAL A 92 -1.36 3.97 -11.67
N ALA A 93 -0.73 3.99 -10.52
CA ALA A 93 0.46 3.18 -10.28
C ALA A 93 0.11 2.05 -9.31
N VAL A 94 0.34 0.82 -9.74
CA VAL A 94 0.32 -0.36 -8.86
C VAL A 94 1.75 -0.65 -8.45
N THR A 95 1.99 -0.69 -7.14
CA THR A 95 3.34 -0.83 -6.59
C THR A 95 3.42 -2.01 -5.64
N TYR A 96 4.57 -2.64 -5.58
CA TYR A 96 4.86 -3.72 -4.66
C TYR A 96 6.28 -3.61 -4.12
N CYS A 97 6.44 -3.60 -2.81
CA CYS A 97 7.74 -3.70 -2.15
C CYS A 97 7.93 -5.12 -1.59
N PRO A 98 8.77 -5.97 -2.19
CA PRO A 98 8.96 -7.35 -1.72
C PRO A 98 9.52 -7.43 -0.30
N LEU A 99 10.38 -6.48 0.08
CA LEU A 99 10.97 -6.41 1.41
C LEU A 99 9.94 -6.08 2.50
N CYS A 100 8.91 -5.31 2.15
CA CYS A 100 7.83 -4.93 3.07
C CYS A 100 6.58 -5.81 2.93
N GLY A 101 6.53 -6.63 1.88
CA GLY A 101 5.34 -7.38 1.51
C GLY A 101 4.13 -6.49 1.18
N THR A 102 4.38 -5.21 0.86
CA THR A 102 3.32 -4.21 0.66
C THR A 102 2.94 -4.05 -0.80
N GLY A 103 1.65 -4.30 -1.09
CA GLY A 103 1.03 -3.96 -2.37
C GLY A 103 0.15 -2.73 -2.21
N MET A 104 0.25 -1.76 -3.12
CA MET A 104 -0.56 -0.55 -3.11
C MET A 104 -0.97 -0.13 -4.53
N ALA A 105 -2.15 0.43 -4.65
CA ALA A 105 -2.57 1.18 -5.83
C ALA A 105 -2.80 2.64 -5.44
N ILE A 106 -2.29 3.53 -6.26
CA ILE A 106 -2.39 4.97 -6.06
C ILE A 106 -2.86 5.64 -7.36
N ARG A 107 -3.68 6.69 -7.23
CA ARG A 107 -3.93 7.60 -8.34
C ARG A 107 -2.62 8.29 -8.68
N ALA A 108 -2.13 8.04 -9.87
CA ALA A 108 -0.82 8.56 -10.32
C ALA A 108 -0.96 9.98 -10.86
N GLU A 109 -1.31 10.92 -9.96
CA GLU A 109 -1.56 12.31 -10.29
C GLU A 109 -1.15 13.21 -9.12
N ALA A 110 -0.52 14.35 -9.43
CA ALA A 110 -0.24 15.38 -8.46
C ALA A 110 -0.32 16.77 -9.14
N GLY A 111 -0.92 17.74 -8.43
CA GLY A 111 -1.10 19.08 -8.99
C GLY A 111 -1.93 19.13 -10.28
N GLY A 112 -2.85 18.19 -10.47
CA GLY A 112 -3.68 18.07 -11.67
C GLY A 112 -2.93 17.50 -12.89
N GLN A 113 -1.71 16.96 -12.71
CA GLN A 113 -0.91 16.40 -13.79
C GLN A 113 -0.69 14.89 -13.56
N PRO A 114 -0.82 14.06 -14.61
CA PRO A 114 -0.51 12.64 -14.50
C PRO A 114 0.98 12.42 -14.28
N LEU A 115 1.30 11.48 -13.39
CA LEU A 115 2.66 11.08 -13.09
C LEU A 115 2.96 9.67 -13.60
N LYS A 116 4.23 9.44 -13.94
CA LYS A 116 4.81 8.11 -14.13
C LYS A 116 5.91 7.91 -13.10
N PHE A 117 5.89 6.76 -12.45
CA PHE A 117 6.84 6.44 -11.40
C PHE A 117 7.91 5.46 -11.88
N GLY A 118 9.12 5.65 -11.38
CA GLY A 118 10.23 4.72 -11.51
C GLY A 118 10.74 4.31 -10.13
N VAL A 119 11.56 3.26 -10.09
CA VAL A 119 12.24 2.79 -8.88
C VAL A 119 13.48 3.62 -8.66
N SER A 120 13.54 4.36 -7.55
CA SER A 120 14.65 5.27 -7.26
C SER A 120 15.97 4.57 -6.90
N GLY A 121 15.90 3.27 -6.54
CA GLY A 121 17.02 2.54 -5.94
C GLY A 121 17.25 2.85 -4.47
N LEU A 122 16.46 3.72 -3.88
CA LEU A 122 16.55 4.12 -2.49
C LEU A 122 15.42 3.50 -1.65
N LEU A 123 15.70 3.25 -0.38
CA LEU A 123 14.73 2.79 0.61
C LEU A 123 14.58 3.81 1.73
N TYR A 124 13.36 3.94 2.23
CA TYR A 124 13.00 4.70 3.41
C TYR A 124 12.28 3.80 4.42
N ASN A 125 12.86 3.58 5.61
CA ASN A 125 12.36 2.58 6.56
C ASN A 125 12.21 1.18 5.95
N SER A 126 13.18 0.76 5.12
CA SER A 126 13.16 -0.52 4.39
C SER A 126 12.09 -0.62 3.30
N ASP A 127 11.33 0.44 3.05
CA ASP A 127 10.28 0.52 2.02
C ASP A 127 10.77 1.26 0.78
N VAL A 128 10.26 0.86 -0.40
CA VAL A 128 10.69 1.45 -1.67
C VAL A 128 10.36 2.93 -1.76
N LEU A 129 11.31 3.73 -2.19
CA LEU A 129 11.08 5.08 -2.66
C LEU A 129 10.89 5.08 -4.17
N LEU A 130 9.73 5.57 -4.57
CA LEU A 130 9.44 5.86 -5.96
C LEU A 130 10.04 7.23 -6.32
N TYR A 131 10.30 7.46 -7.59
CA TYR A 131 10.48 8.82 -8.09
C TYR A 131 9.50 9.08 -9.24
N ASP A 132 8.96 10.28 -9.36
CA ASP A 132 8.21 10.63 -10.56
C ASP A 132 9.16 11.08 -11.68
N ARG A 133 8.88 10.62 -12.91
CA ARG A 133 9.73 10.87 -14.07
C ARG A 133 9.61 12.31 -14.59
N GLN A 134 8.58 13.06 -14.16
CA GLN A 134 8.32 14.43 -14.59
C GLN A 134 9.11 15.47 -13.79
N GLY A 135 9.14 15.33 -12.47
CA GLY A 135 9.72 16.31 -11.56
C GLY A 135 10.80 15.76 -10.65
N GLU A 136 11.09 14.45 -10.74
CA GLU A 136 12.12 13.76 -9.95
C GLU A 136 11.92 13.84 -8.42
N SER A 137 10.69 14.12 -7.99
CA SER A 137 10.36 14.05 -6.57
C SER A 137 10.44 12.62 -6.08
N LEU A 138 10.95 12.40 -4.87
CA LEU A 138 10.95 11.10 -4.22
C LEU A 138 9.67 10.93 -3.42
N TRP A 139 9.02 9.77 -3.57
CA TRP A 139 7.75 9.42 -2.95
C TRP A 139 7.88 8.17 -2.10
N SER A 140 7.45 8.25 -0.84
CA SER A 140 7.33 7.09 0.01
C SER A 140 6.11 6.26 -0.40
N GLN A 141 6.27 4.95 -0.63
CA GLN A 141 5.17 4.06 -1.00
C GLN A 141 4.13 4.00 0.13
N ILE A 142 4.47 3.49 1.31
CA ILE A 142 3.54 3.35 2.45
C ILE A 142 3.05 4.72 2.92
N GLY A 143 3.93 5.73 2.96
CA GLY A 143 3.58 7.09 3.36
C GLY A 143 2.71 7.82 2.34
N ARG A 144 2.71 7.40 1.08
CA ARG A 144 2.00 8.03 -0.05
C ARG A 144 2.29 9.52 -0.17
N ARG A 145 3.49 9.95 0.24
CA ARG A 145 3.86 11.36 0.33
C ARG A 145 5.20 11.61 -0.35
N ALA A 146 5.27 12.71 -1.09
CA ALA A 146 6.54 13.20 -1.61
C ALA A 146 7.43 13.69 -0.47
N ILE A 147 8.65 13.17 -0.40
CA ILE A 147 9.62 13.48 0.65
C ILE A 147 10.66 14.49 0.20
N SER A 148 10.84 14.64 -1.11
CA SER A 148 11.74 15.63 -1.71
C SER A 148 11.24 16.04 -3.09
N GLY A 149 11.92 17.01 -3.69
CA GLY A 149 11.61 17.51 -5.03
C GLY A 149 10.45 18.51 -5.09
N PRO A 150 10.00 18.87 -6.30
CA PRO A 150 8.95 19.88 -6.51
C PRO A 150 7.61 19.54 -5.83
N HIS A 151 7.27 18.26 -5.72
CA HIS A 151 6.02 17.82 -5.08
C HIS A 151 6.14 17.58 -3.58
N LYS A 152 7.26 17.96 -2.94
CA LYS A 152 7.49 17.72 -1.50
C LYS A 152 6.30 18.11 -0.64
N GLY A 153 5.84 17.17 0.20
CA GLY A 153 4.70 17.34 1.10
C GLY A 153 3.35 16.96 0.49
N GLN A 154 3.21 16.88 -0.82
CA GLN A 154 1.98 16.39 -1.47
C GLN A 154 1.75 14.92 -1.16
N ARG A 155 0.48 14.52 -1.17
CA ARG A 155 0.04 13.16 -0.88
C ARG A 155 -0.75 12.59 -2.04
N LEU A 156 -0.46 11.33 -2.39
CA LEU A 156 -1.19 10.57 -3.39
C LEU A 156 -2.43 9.92 -2.79
N GLU A 157 -3.49 9.86 -3.57
CA GLU A 157 -4.72 9.17 -3.22
C GLU A 157 -4.51 7.66 -3.34
N ALA A 158 -4.84 6.92 -2.27
CA ALA A 158 -4.84 5.46 -2.32
C ALA A 158 -6.14 4.94 -2.95
N ILE A 159 -6.02 3.90 -3.75
CA ILE A 159 -7.13 3.17 -4.35
C ILE A 159 -7.23 1.80 -3.64
N PRO A 160 -8.44 1.33 -3.26
CA PRO A 160 -8.61 0.01 -2.67
C PRO A 160 -8.01 -1.08 -3.55
N LEU A 161 -7.14 -1.89 -2.97
CA LEU A 161 -6.43 -2.98 -3.63
C LEU A 161 -6.56 -4.24 -2.78
N GLU A 162 -6.70 -5.40 -3.39
CA GLU A 162 -6.74 -6.68 -2.72
C GLU A 162 -5.44 -7.45 -2.94
N HIS A 163 -4.90 -8.05 -1.90
CA HIS A 163 -3.78 -8.99 -1.94
C HIS A 163 -4.36 -10.37 -1.70
N THR A 164 -4.38 -11.23 -2.74
CA THR A 164 -5.09 -12.51 -2.70
C THR A 164 -4.45 -13.54 -3.64
N THR A 165 -5.03 -14.76 -3.71
CA THR A 165 -4.64 -15.76 -4.71
C THR A 165 -5.33 -15.54 -6.05
N TRP A 166 -4.70 -16.05 -7.11
CA TRP A 166 -5.30 -16.03 -8.44
C TRP A 166 -6.65 -16.76 -8.48
N ALA A 167 -6.79 -17.89 -7.77
CA ALA A 167 -8.04 -18.64 -7.71
C ALA A 167 -9.19 -17.81 -7.16
N ASP A 168 -8.98 -17.15 -6.00
CA ASP A 168 -9.99 -16.29 -5.38
C ASP A 168 -10.34 -15.09 -6.26
N TRP A 169 -9.31 -14.39 -6.76
CA TRP A 169 -9.55 -13.21 -7.60
C TRP A 169 -10.33 -13.56 -8.86
N ARG A 170 -9.91 -14.60 -9.59
CA ARG A 170 -10.58 -15.03 -10.82
C ARG A 170 -12.00 -15.51 -10.59
N ALA A 171 -12.25 -16.23 -9.50
CA ALA A 171 -13.60 -16.69 -9.16
C ALA A 171 -14.56 -15.52 -8.92
N ARG A 172 -14.10 -14.48 -8.26
CA ARG A 172 -14.89 -13.26 -7.99
C ARG A 172 -14.92 -12.27 -9.14
N ARG A 173 -13.99 -12.36 -10.09
CA ARG A 173 -13.82 -11.45 -11.24
C ARG A 173 -13.45 -12.24 -12.50
N PRO A 174 -14.37 -13.01 -13.07
CA PRO A 174 -14.08 -13.88 -14.23
C PRO A 174 -13.64 -13.10 -15.48
N ASP A 175 -14.09 -11.84 -15.61
CA ASP A 175 -13.74 -10.95 -16.73
C ASP A 175 -12.48 -10.13 -16.49
N THR A 176 -11.70 -10.44 -15.43
CA THR A 176 -10.48 -9.72 -15.12
C THR A 176 -9.44 -9.83 -16.24
N LEU A 177 -8.69 -8.75 -16.42
CA LEU A 177 -7.46 -8.77 -17.21
C LEU A 177 -6.28 -9.11 -16.29
N VAL A 178 -5.25 -9.74 -16.83
CA VAL A 178 -4.06 -10.15 -16.08
C VAL A 178 -2.83 -9.54 -16.73
N LEU A 179 -1.94 -8.95 -15.91
CA LEU A 179 -0.67 -8.44 -16.40
C LEU A 179 0.15 -9.58 -17.01
N SER A 180 0.55 -9.39 -18.26
CA SER A 180 1.33 -10.37 -19.01
C SER A 180 2.78 -10.41 -18.56
N ARG A 181 3.43 -11.57 -18.71
CA ARG A 181 4.89 -11.73 -18.57
C ARG A 181 5.65 -11.03 -19.70
N ASP A 182 4.97 -10.64 -20.78
CA ASP A 182 5.58 -9.83 -21.86
C ASP A 182 5.67 -8.36 -21.40
N THR A 183 6.66 -8.10 -20.56
CA THR A 183 6.95 -6.77 -20.00
C THR A 183 7.97 -5.97 -20.79
N GLY A 184 8.54 -6.58 -21.86
CA GLY A 184 9.67 -6.01 -22.60
C GLY A 184 11.02 -6.20 -21.89
N GLN A 185 11.06 -6.92 -20.78
CA GLN A 185 12.26 -7.18 -19.97
C GLN A 185 12.51 -8.69 -19.86
N ALA A 186 13.75 -9.11 -20.07
CA ALA A 186 14.15 -10.49 -19.86
C ALA A 186 14.32 -10.78 -18.36
N ARG A 187 13.31 -11.39 -17.74
CA ARG A 187 13.30 -11.79 -16.33
C ARG A 187 12.77 -13.21 -16.18
N ASP A 188 13.32 -13.94 -15.23
CA ASP A 188 12.84 -15.26 -14.85
C ASP A 188 11.74 -15.14 -13.78
N TYR A 189 10.48 -15.02 -14.23
CA TYR A 189 9.33 -14.86 -13.33
C TYR A 189 8.94 -16.15 -12.58
N ASP A 190 9.55 -17.29 -12.89
CA ASP A 190 9.36 -18.53 -12.15
C ASP A 190 10.29 -18.60 -10.92
N ARG A 191 11.31 -17.76 -10.88
CA ARG A 191 12.20 -17.60 -9.73
C ARG A 191 11.75 -16.44 -8.84
N ASN A 192 11.54 -16.71 -7.55
CA ASN A 192 11.34 -15.66 -6.56
C ASN A 192 12.70 -15.22 -5.99
N PRO A 193 13.17 -13.98 -6.27
CA PRO A 193 14.44 -13.48 -5.75
C PRO A 193 14.43 -13.26 -4.22
N TYR A 194 13.26 -13.28 -3.59
CA TYR A 194 13.05 -13.07 -2.15
C TYR A 194 12.58 -14.34 -1.43
N ALA A 195 12.81 -15.53 -2.03
CA ALA A 195 12.36 -16.79 -1.44
C ALA A 195 12.91 -16.98 -0.02
N GLY A 196 12.04 -17.29 0.94
CA GLY A 196 12.39 -17.52 2.35
C GLY A 196 12.53 -16.24 3.19
N TYR A 197 12.60 -15.06 2.58
CA TYR A 197 12.74 -13.81 3.32
C TYR A 197 11.60 -13.55 4.32
N ASP A 198 10.37 -13.93 3.98
CA ASP A 198 9.19 -13.78 4.84
C ASP A 198 9.24 -14.65 6.10
N GLN A 199 10.04 -15.72 6.10
CA GLN A 199 10.23 -16.64 7.24
C GLN A 199 11.35 -16.18 8.18
N GLU A 200 12.28 -15.38 7.71
CA GLU A 200 13.40 -14.87 8.50
C GLU A 200 12.94 -13.75 9.45
N ARG A 201 13.52 -13.68 10.64
CA ARG A 201 13.28 -12.53 11.54
C ARG A 201 14.13 -11.31 11.21
N GLY A 202 15.24 -11.51 10.51
CA GLY A 202 16.14 -10.44 10.10
C GLY A 202 15.53 -9.51 9.07
N LEU A 203 15.89 -8.23 9.09
CA LEU A 203 15.57 -7.25 8.06
C LEU A 203 16.83 -6.93 7.27
N TYR A 204 16.73 -6.86 5.94
CA TYR A 204 17.87 -6.54 5.10
C TYR A 204 18.31 -5.07 5.24
N PHE A 205 17.38 -4.18 5.55
CA PHE A 205 17.65 -2.75 5.70
C PHE A 205 17.09 -2.20 7.02
N PRO A 206 17.67 -1.14 7.56
CA PRO A 206 17.28 -0.59 8.85
C PRO A 206 15.91 0.11 8.80
N VAL A 207 15.21 0.06 9.93
CA VAL A 207 14.00 0.82 10.18
C VAL A 207 14.18 1.71 11.42
N ARG A 208 13.50 2.85 11.45
CA ARG A 208 13.57 3.79 12.57
C ARG A 208 12.91 3.24 13.82
N PHE A 209 11.72 2.67 13.68
CA PHE A 209 10.93 2.11 14.77
C PHE A 209 10.85 0.60 14.63
N LYS A 210 11.25 -0.12 15.67
CA LYS A 210 11.24 -1.58 15.69
C LYS A 210 9.94 -2.09 16.30
N ALA A 211 9.20 -2.86 15.50
CA ALA A 211 7.98 -3.49 15.93
C ALA A 211 8.23 -4.61 16.96
N GLN A 212 7.30 -4.76 17.90
CA GLN A 212 7.30 -5.83 18.90
C GLN A 212 5.95 -6.59 18.86
N GLY A 213 5.87 -7.67 19.61
CA GLY A 213 4.61 -8.41 19.86
C GLY A 213 4.27 -9.48 18.82
N TYR A 214 4.80 -9.39 17.58
CA TYR A 214 4.61 -10.37 16.53
C TYR A 214 5.92 -10.70 15.81
N HIS A 215 5.88 -11.71 14.94
CA HIS A 215 6.96 -11.91 13.98
C HIS A 215 7.11 -10.63 13.13
N PRO A 216 8.34 -10.12 12.86
CA PRO A 216 8.50 -8.90 12.07
C PRO A 216 7.75 -8.94 10.74
N LYS A 217 7.68 -10.11 10.11
CA LYS A 217 7.00 -10.35 8.84
C LYS A 217 5.62 -11.00 9.00
N GLU A 218 5.00 -10.90 10.19
CA GLU A 218 3.56 -11.15 10.34
C GLU A 218 2.80 -10.23 9.38
N ARG A 219 1.88 -10.80 8.61
CA ARG A 219 1.05 -10.01 7.70
C ARG A 219 -0.02 -9.25 8.48
N VAL A 220 -0.18 -8.00 8.14
CA VAL A 220 -1.20 -7.12 8.73
C VAL A 220 -1.97 -6.41 7.63
N LEU A 221 -3.26 -6.15 7.88
CA LEU A 221 -4.00 -5.13 7.17
C LEU A 221 -3.91 -3.84 7.98
N GLY A 222 -3.28 -2.82 7.44
CA GLY A 222 -3.22 -1.49 8.02
C GLY A 222 -4.31 -0.58 7.48
N LEU A 223 -5.05 0.09 8.35
CA LEU A 223 -6.06 1.08 7.99
C LEU A 223 -5.70 2.45 8.55
N GLU A 224 -6.04 3.47 7.78
CA GLU A 224 -5.96 4.87 8.17
C GLU A 224 -7.34 5.51 8.09
N SER A 225 -7.73 6.23 9.14
CA SER A 225 -8.90 7.09 9.15
C SER A 225 -8.65 8.28 10.07
N ASP A 226 -8.89 9.49 9.56
CA ASP A 226 -8.77 10.75 10.30
C ASP A 226 -7.42 10.91 11.03
N GLY A 227 -6.31 10.49 10.36
CA GLY A 227 -4.96 10.52 10.92
C GLY A 227 -4.71 9.50 12.03
N ARG A 228 -5.64 8.58 12.27
CA ARG A 228 -5.48 7.43 13.17
C ARG A 228 -5.17 6.19 12.38
N PHE A 229 -4.27 5.38 12.93
CA PHE A 229 -3.80 4.15 12.29
C PHE A 229 -4.18 2.94 13.13
N LYS A 230 -4.62 1.87 12.47
CA LYS A 230 -4.92 0.61 13.13
C LYS A 230 -4.46 -0.57 12.27
N ALA A 231 -3.72 -1.48 12.89
CA ALA A 231 -3.27 -2.72 12.28
C ALA A 231 -4.16 -3.88 12.71
N TYR A 232 -4.47 -4.74 11.76
CA TYR A 232 -5.21 -6.00 11.96
C TYR A 232 -4.28 -7.16 11.57
N PRO A 233 -3.53 -7.73 12.53
CA PRO A 233 -2.67 -8.88 12.27
C PRO A 233 -3.48 -10.09 11.78
N PHE A 234 -2.99 -10.78 10.76
CA PHE A 234 -3.68 -11.96 10.20
C PHE A 234 -3.82 -13.06 11.25
N ALA A 235 -2.80 -13.22 12.13
CA ALA A 235 -2.88 -14.12 13.26
C ALA A 235 -4.04 -13.81 14.24
N GLU A 236 -4.44 -12.55 14.35
CA GLU A 236 -5.62 -12.18 15.15
C GLU A 236 -6.92 -12.35 14.34
N LEU A 237 -6.91 -11.97 13.07
CA LEU A 237 -8.08 -12.13 12.20
C LEU A 237 -8.48 -13.61 12.03
N ALA A 238 -7.51 -14.52 11.97
CA ALA A 238 -7.77 -15.96 11.88
C ALA A 238 -8.60 -16.53 13.06
N LYS A 239 -8.61 -15.85 14.19
CA LYS A 239 -9.38 -16.23 15.39
C LYS A 239 -10.85 -15.81 15.34
N THR A 240 -11.27 -15.01 14.35
CA THR A 240 -12.56 -14.30 14.38
C THR A 240 -13.68 -14.95 13.57
N GLY A 241 -13.39 -15.94 12.75
CA GLY A 241 -14.38 -16.57 11.88
C GLY A 241 -14.66 -15.79 10.57
N GLY A 242 -13.76 -14.88 10.18
CA GLY A 242 -13.75 -14.26 8.85
C GLY A 242 -14.24 -12.82 8.74
N GLU A 243 -15.00 -12.31 9.70
CA GLU A 243 -15.43 -10.89 9.70
C GLU A 243 -15.29 -10.25 11.09
N VAL A 244 -14.82 -9.02 11.10
CA VAL A 244 -14.71 -8.17 12.28
C VAL A 244 -15.38 -6.84 11.99
N ARG A 245 -16.27 -6.41 12.88
CA ARG A 245 -16.80 -5.04 12.91
C ARG A 245 -16.07 -4.24 13.99
N ASP A 246 -15.48 -3.12 13.59
CA ASP A 246 -14.59 -2.35 14.44
C ASP A 246 -14.66 -0.86 14.10
N ARG A 247 -13.81 -0.07 14.74
CA ARG A 247 -13.63 1.36 14.45
C ARG A 247 -12.15 1.68 14.27
N THR A 248 -11.88 2.51 13.26
CA THR A 248 -10.56 3.13 13.05
C THR A 248 -10.78 4.64 12.99
N GLY A 249 -10.21 5.38 13.96
CA GLY A 249 -10.59 6.78 14.16
C GLY A 249 -12.08 6.92 14.43
N ASN A 250 -12.75 7.80 13.69
CA ASN A 250 -14.20 8.01 13.79
C ASN A 250 -15.03 7.13 12.84
N ARG A 251 -14.38 6.34 11.98
CA ARG A 251 -15.03 5.50 10.96
C ARG A 251 -15.32 4.11 11.48
N SER A 252 -16.57 3.65 11.32
CA SER A 252 -16.93 2.24 11.46
C SER A 252 -16.41 1.47 10.26
N VAL A 253 -15.78 0.31 10.51
CA VAL A 253 -15.18 -0.52 9.48
C VAL A 253 -15.60 -1.97 9.65
N ALA A 254 -15.83 -2.67 8.52
CA ALA A 254 -15.96 -4.11 8.46
C ALA A 254 -14.69 -4.66 7.82
N VAL A 255 -13.93 -5.47 8.58
CA VAL A 255 -12.74 -6.17 8.08
C VAL A 255 -13.11 -7.60 7.81
N ARG A 256 -12.95 -8.04 6.56
CA ARG A 256 -13.12 -9.44 6.15
C ARG A 256 -11.79 -10.09 5.92
N PHE A 257 -11.65 -11.29 6.43
CA PHE A 257 -10.43 -12.09 6.32
C PHE A 257 -10.73 -13.48 5.78
N ASP A 258 -10.05 -13.82 4.73
CA ASP A 258 -10.03 -15.16 4.14
C ASP A 258 -8.65 -15.78 4.36
N ALA A 259 -8.57 -16.73 5.29
CA ALA A 259 -7.32 -17.37 5.67
C ALA A 259 -6.78 -18.29 4.58
N GLU A 260 -7.65 -18.92 3.78
CA GLU A 260 -7.25 -19.83 2.69
C GLU A 260 -6.50 -19.07 1.60
N HIS A 261 -6.99 -17.87 1.27
CA HIS A 261 -6.41 -17.06 0.21
C HIS A 261 -5.49 -15.94 0.72
N GLY A 262 -5.33 -15.82 2.05
CA GLY A 262 -4.52 -14.79 2.68
C GLY A 262 -5.00 -13.37 2.32
N ASN A 263 -6.33 -13.20 2.16
CA ASN A 263 -6.95 -11.95 1.76
C ASN A 263 -7.58 -11.26 2.97
N ALA A 264 -7.13 -10.04 3.26
CA ALA A 264 -7.77 -9.15 4.23
C ALA A 264 -8.19 -7.87 3.53
N ARG A 265 -9.45 -7.49 3.67
CA ARG A 265 -10.04 -6.29 3.06
C ARG A 265 -10.96 -5.58 4.01
N ALA A 266 -11.07 -4.27 3.87
CA ALA A 266 -11.94 -3.46 4.69
C ALA A 266 -12.99 -2.74 3.84
N ALA A 267 -14.15 -2.52 4.43
CA ALA A 267 -15.22 -1.70 3.88
C ALA A 267 -15.78 -0.76 4.95
N ASP A 268 -16.39 0.31 4.54
CA ASP A 268 -17.13 1.20 5.43
C ASP A 268 -18.53 0.65 5.78
N SER A 269 -19.33 1.43 6.51
CA SER A 269 -20.70 1.06 6.91
C SER A 269 -21.66 0.85 5.75
N ASN A 270 -21.36 1.40 4.58
CA ASN A 270 -22.17 1.26 3.36
C ASN A 270 -21.70 0.09 2.49
N GLY A 271 -20.62 -0.60 2.89
CA GLY A 271 -20.01 -1.67 2.14
C GLY A 271 -19.01 -1.20 1.07
N GLU A 272 -18.70 0.11 1.03
CA GLU A 272 -17.73 0.65 0.08
C GLU A 272 -16.32 0.26 0.50
N PRO A 273 -15.49 -0.27 -0.45
CA PRO A 273 -14.14 -0.67 -0.16
C PRO A 273 -13.28 0.47 0.38
N LEU A 274 -12.51 0.20 1.42
CA LEU A 274 -11.56 1.14 1.99
C LEU A 274 -10.14 0.81 1.53
N PRO A 275 -9.31 1.82 1.21
CA PRO A 275 -7.92 1.59 0.89
C PRO A 275 -7.15 1.16 2.15
N GLY A 276 -6.89 -0.13 2.27
CA GLY A 276 -6.02 -0.72 3.28
C GLY A 276 -4.68 -1.09 2.70
N VAL A 277 -3.66 -1.15 3.54
CA VAL A 277 -2.32 -1.61 3.19
C VAL A 277 -2.10 -2.99 3.77
N VAL A 278 -2.00 -4.01 2.92
CA VAL A 278 -1.53 -5.33 3.36
C VAL A 278 -0.02 -5.34 3.22
N GLY A 279 0.67 -5.72 4.31
CA GLY A 279 2.12 -5.79 4.33
C GLY A 279 2.65 -6.46 5.60
N PHE A 280 3.95 -6.44 5.81
CA PHE A 280 4.58 -6.96 7.02
C PHE A 280 4.44 -6.01 8.20
N TRP A 281 4.30 -6.58 9.39
CA TRP A 281 4.14 -5.84 10.65
C TRP A 281 5.24 -4.82 10.88
N PHE A 282 6.50 -5.19 10.64
CA PHE A 282 7.63 -4.27 10.83
C PHE A 282 7.51 -3.03 9.92
N ALA A 283 7.07 -3.23 8.67
CA ALA A 283 6.95 -2.16 7.69
C ALA A 283 5.82 -1.19 8.07
N TRP A 284 4.65 -1.72 8.40
CA TRP A 284 3.54 -0.89 8.89
C TRP A 284 3.94 -0.08 10.12
N TYR A 285 4.54 -0.75 11.13
CA TYR A 285 4.95 -0.12 12.38
C TYR A 285 6.03 0.94 12.20
N ALA A 286 6.97 0.74 11.27
CA ALA A 286 8.04 1.70 11.00
C ALA A 286 7.51 3.06 10.49
N PHE A 287 6.34 3.06 9.83
CA PHE A 287 5.66 4.27 9.38
C PHE A 287 4.61 4.79 10.36
N HIS A 288 4.04 3.90 11.17
CA HIS A 288 2.92 4.20 12.07
C HIS A 288 3.19 3.63 13.47
N PRO A 289 4.21 4.15 14.21
CA PRO A 289 4.58 3.61 15.52
C PRO A 289 3.47 3.75 16.59
N ASP A 290 2.57 4.72 16.40
CA ASP A 290 1.42 4.95 17.29
C ASP A 290 0.16 4.18 16.83
N THR A 291 0.32 3.19 15.94
CA THR A 291 -0.80 2.40 15.44
C THR A 291 -1.46 1.61 16.56
N LEU A 292 -2.78 1.63 16.59
CA LEU A 292 -3.55 0.67 17.39
C LEU A 292 -3.43 -0.71 16.77
N VAL A 293 -3.49 -1.74 17.61
CA VAL A 293 -3.44 -3.14 17.15
C VAL A 293 -4.71 -3.86 17.55
N TYR A 294 -5.42 -4.38 16.56
CA TYR A 294 -6.58 -5.24 16.81
C TYR A 294 -6.15 -6.51 17.52
N LYS A 295 -6.91 -6.88 18.55
CA LYS A 295 -6.79 -8.16 19.27
C LYS A 295 -8.14 -8.87 19.26
N ALA A 296 -8.15 -10.11 18.82
CA ALA A 296 -9.35 -10.92 18.91
C ALA A 296 -9.72 -11.14 20.39
N LYS A 297 -11.01 -11.03 20.71
CA LYS A 297 -11.49 -11.39 22.03
C LYS A 297 -11.33 -12.90 22.23
N PRO A 298 -10.91 -13.35 23.39
CA PRO A 298 -10.99 -14.77 23.73
C PRO A 298 -12.43 -15.27 23.52
N ARG A 299 -12.58 -16.44 22.90
CA ARG A 299 -13.88 -17.12 22.79
C ARG A 299 -14.25 -17.74 24.11
#